data_9fd63ef943a936c71bb29a8cea84cbe0
#
_entry.id   9fd63ef943a936c71bb29a8cea84cbe0
#
_cell.length_a   1.000
_cell.length_b   1.000
_cell.length_c   1.000
_cell.angle_alpha   90.00
_cell.angle_beta   90.00
_cell.angle_gamma   90.00
#
_symmetry.space_group_name_H-M   'P 1'
#
loop_
_entity.id
_entity.type
_entity.pdbx_description
1 polymer ?
#
loop_
_entity_poly.entity_id
_entity_poly.type
_entity_poly.pdbx_seq_one_letter_code
_entity_poly.pdbx_strand_id
1 'polypeptide(L)'
;MPHKRTTRLVAALTLGVALTACTGNTPQNTQSGDKGGVKVANDEPGKKVVIGFSAPAADHGWMAAITNAAKAEAGKYSDVELRVVEGTNDVNLQISQVETFINDKVDAIVLLPFDGAALTPVALKAMKAGITVINVDRQFDSPFAARSTVLGDNHGMGVSAGTYICEKLKGRSDAVVAEIAGIDSLPLTQDRSKGFAEALANCGLKVSNRVAAEFTVESGEKAAANLLQAARKIDAIWNHDDDQGVGVTAAIKNSGRSEFFMVGGAGSANVMREIKADNGSHKATVVYPSTQGADGIRLARLAVQGKSLGDLVEVEVPRQVELYAPVVTKENVDRYLPTAFES
;
A
#
# COMPACT_ATOMS: atom_id res chain seq x y z
N MET A 1 -36.47 92.11 8.92
CA MET A 1 -36.51 91.84 10.37
C MET A 1 -35.57 90.73 10.69
N PRO A 2 -34.62 90.88 11.56
CA PRO A 2 -33.45 90.00 11.60
C PRO A 2 -33.66 88.86 12.62
N HIS A 3 -33.25 87.67 12.27
CA HIS A 3 -33.11 86.56 13.24
C HIS A 3 -31.63 86.31 13.58
N LYS A 4 -31.38 86.31 14.87
CA LYS A 4 -30.07 86.15 15.50
C LYS A 4 -29.49 84.76 15.31
N ARG A 5 -28.23 84.73 14.93
CA ARG A 5 -27.37 83.53 14.93
C ARG A 5 -26.89 83.28 16.39
N THR A 6 -27.04 82.06 16.84
CA THR A 6 -26.36 81.53 17.99
C THR A 6 -25.42 80.44 17.60
N THR A 7 -24.12 80.71 17.72
CA THR A 7 -23.03 79.75 17.42
C THR A 7 -22.88 78.82 18.66
N ARG A 8 -22.97 77.54 18.44
CA ARG A 8 -22.53 76.56 19.44
C ARG A 8 -21.30 75.83 18.93
N LEU A 9 -20.16 75.97 19.62
CA LEU A 9 -18.96 75.21 19.49
C LEU A 9 -19.25 73.76 19.88
N VAL A 10 -18.90 72.81 19.04
CA VAL A 10 -18.84 71.42 19.39
C VAL A 10 -17.39 70.99 19.19
N ALA A 11 -16.73 70.64 20.30
CA ALA A 11 -15.40 70.05 20.33
C ALA A 11 -15.45 68.62 19.79
N ALA A 12 -14.75 68.35 18.73
CA ALA A 12 -14.57 66.97 18.22
C ALA A 12 -13.38 66.32 18.93
N LEU A 13 -13.65 65.28 19.68
CA LEU A 13 -12.65 64.38 20.24
C LEU A 13 -12.37 63.30 19.18
N THR A 14 -11.19 63.35 18.56
CA THR A 14 -10.72 62.31 17.65
C THR A 14 -10.07 61.16 18.44
N LEU A 15 -10.77 60.04 18.53
CA LEU A 15 -10.22 58.77 19.03
C LEU A 15 -9.45 58.09 17.90
N GLY A 16 -8.14 58.11 17.96
CA GLY A 16 -7.27 57.36 17.05
C GLY A 16 -7.26 55.87 17.42
N VAL A 17 -7.85 55.03 16.56
CA VAL A 17 -7.68 53.57 16.63
C VAL A 17 -6.44 53.21 15.83
N ALA A 18 -5.37 52.84 16.50
CA ALA A 18 -4.19 52.25 15.91
C ALA A 18 -4.45 50.79 15.64
N LEU A 19 -4.62 50.44 14.37
CA LEU A 19 -4.59 49.04 13.87
C LEU A 19 -3.13 48.57 13.79
N THR A 20 -2.62 47.93 14.85
CA THR A 20 -1.38 47.14 14.77
C THR A 20 -1.70 45.78 14.20
N ALA A 21 -1.42 45.61 12.91
CA ALA A 21 -1.37 44.28 12.29
C ALA A 21 -0.05 43.61 12.73
N CYS A 22 -0.12 42.73 13.71
CA CYS A 22 0.99 41.86 14.07
C CYS A 22 0.93 40.60 13.15
N THR A 23 1.66 40.63 12.04
CA THR A 23 2.10 39.41 11.35
C THR A 23 3.43 39.02 11.99
N GLY A 24 3.34 38.33 13.11
CA GLY A 24 4.49 37.77 13.82
C GLY A 24 4.52 36.25 13.62
N ASN A 25 5.14 35.77 12.56
CA ASN A 25 5.56 34.37 12.46
C ASN A 25 6.86 34.21 13.28
N THR A 26 6.75 34.09 14.59
CA THR A 26 7.88 33.72 15.43
C THR A 26 7.81 32.25 15.72
N PRO A 27 8.82 31.44 15.36
CA PRO A 27 8.86 30.06 15.80
C PRO A 27 9.04 30.02 17.31
N GLN A 28 8.01 29.60 18.03
CA GLN A 28 8.13 29.32 19.46
C GLN A 28 8.97 28.04 19.62
N ASN A 29 10.21 28.28 20.06
CA ASN A 29 11.10 27.23 20.52
C ASN A 29 10.67 26.82 21.93
N THR A 30 9.77 25.84 22.05
CA THR A 30 9.48 25.21 23.35
C THR A 30 10.30 23.94 23.46
N GLN A 31 11.47 24.04 24.05
CA GLN A 31 12.10 22.94 24.76
C GLN A 31 11.22 22.56 25.95
N SER A 32 10.58 21.42 25.86
CA SER A 32 10.26 20.60 27.03
C SER A 32 10.10 19.16 26.56
N GLY A 33 10.93 18.30 27.13
CA GLY A 33 10.88 16.87 26.88
C GLY A 33 9.59 16.30 27.46
N ASP A 34 8.68 15.98 26.57
CA ASP A 34 7.67 14.97 26.80
C ASP A 34 7.56 14.11 25.55
N LYS A 35 7.87 12.81 25.68
CA LYS A 35 7.68 11.80 24.63
C LYS A 35 6.20 11.45 24.54
N GLY A 36 5.33 12.42 24.54
CA GLY A 36 3.92 12.28 24.25
C GLY A 36 3.71 12.38 22.74
N GLY A 37 3.55 11.27 22.04
CA GLY A 37 3.01 11.30 20.68
C GLY A 37 1.72 12.12 20.69
N VAL A 38 1.56 13.02 19.72
CA VAL A 38 0.31 13.76 19.51
C VAL A 38 -0.81 12.72 19.39
N LYS A 39 -1.67 12.63 20.40
CA LYS A 39 -2.86 11.78 20.34
C LYS A 39 -3.76 12.34 19.23
N VAL A 40 -3.82 11.64 18.12
CA VAL A 40 -4.79 11.94 17.08
C VAL A 40 -6.19 11.66 17.66
N ALA A 41 -7.13 12.56 17.49
CA ALA A 41 -8.49 12.43 18.05
C ALA A 41 -9.18 11.10 17.68
N ASN A 42 -8.75 10.47 16.57
CA ASN A 42 -9.23 9.18 16.10
C ASN A 42 -8.72 7.97 16.91
N ASP A 43 -7.70 8.11 17.74
CA ASP A 43 -7.19 7.03 18.60
C ASP A 43 -8.00 6.92 19.91
N GLU A 44 -8.81 7.93 20.27
CA GLU A 44 -9.68 7.86 21.43
C GLU A 44 -10.77 6.79 21.24
N PRO A 45 -11.03 5.94 22.26
CA PRO A 45 -12.08 4.93 22.19
C PRO A 45 -13.44 5.52 21.84
N GLY A 46 -14.16 4.80 20.99
CA GLY A 46 -15.53 5.11 20.57
C GLY A 46 -16.50 4.00 20.91
N LYS A 47 -17.60 3.91 20.15
CA LYS A 47 -18.49 2.76 20.19
C LYS A 47 -17.71 1.48 19.88
N LYS A 48 -18.00 0.39 20.60
CA LYS A 48 -17.40 -0.93 20.30
C LYS A 48 -17.73 -1.35 18.86
N VAL A 49 -16.72 -1.86 18.16
CA VAL A 49 -16.81 -2.31 16.75
C VAL A 49 -16.32 -3.76 16.66
N VAL A 50 -17.18 -4.65 16.16
CA VAL A 50 -16.81 -6.04 15.85
C VAL A 50 -16.43 -6.12 14.38
N ILE A 51 -15.18 -6.49 14.08
CA ILE A 51 -14.64 -6.56 12.73
C ILE A 51 -14.32 -8.02 12.39
N GLY A 52 -14.92 -8.55 11.31
CA GLY A 52 -14.50 -9.80 10.69
C GLY A 52 -13.31 -9.55 9.76
N PHE A 53 -12.28 -10.36 9.83
CA PHE A 53 -11.12 -10.32 8.92
C PHE A 53 -10.97 -11.63 8.18
N SER A 54 -10.94 -11.60 6.85
CA SER A 54 -10.67 -12.74 5.99
C SER A 54 -9.64 -12.38 4.91
N ALA A 55 -8.68 -13.27 4.71
CA ALA A 55 -7.60 -13.17 3.72
C ALA A 55 -7.29 -14.55 3.14
N PRO A 56 -6.54 -14.65 2.02
CA PRO A 56 -5.95 -15.90 1.55
C PRO A 56 -5.04 -16.55 2.60
N ALA A 57 -4.64 -17.80 2.36
CA ALA A 57 -3.69 -18.50 3.21
C ALA A 57 -2.36 -17.74 3.27
N ALA A 58 -1.73 -17.75 4.44
CA ALA A 58 -0.42 -17.13 4.66
C ALA A 58 0.70 -18.08 4.16
N ASP A 59 0.69 -18.34 2.86
CA ASP A 59 1.61 -19.26 2.16
C ASP A 59 2.94 -18.62 1.75
N HIS A 60 3.07 -17.31 1.93
CA HIS A 60 4.30 -16.53 1.72
C HIS A 60 4.38 -15.34 2.70
N GLY A 61 5.57 -14.74 2.82
CA GLY A 61 5.87 -13.73 3.83
C GLY A 61 4.99 -12.49 3.76
N TRP A 62 4.72 -11.96 2.55
CA TRP A 62 3.86 -10.79 2.40
C TRP A 62 2.42 -11.06 2.88
N MET A 63 1.85 -12.23 2.56
CA MET A 63 0.51 -12.59 2.99
C MET A 63 0.42 -12.82 4.51
N ALA A 64 1.46 -13.38 5.11
CA ALA A 64 1.57 -13.45 6.56
C ALA A 64 1.66 -12.06 7.21
N ALA A 65 2.46 -11.16 6.61
CA ALA A 65 2.67 -9.82 7.12
C ALA A 65 1.39 -8.96 7.12
N ILE A 66 0.58 -9.02 6.07
CA ILE A 66 -0.67 -8.25 5.99
C ILE A 66 -1.68 -8.71 7.05
N THR A 67 -1.78 -10.02 7.30
CA THR A 67 -2.63 -10.59 8.34
C THR A 67 -2.14 -10.18 9.74
N ASN A 68 -0.82 -10.24 9.97
CA ASN A 68 -0.23 -9.83 11.24
C ASN A 68 -0.36 -8.32 11.48
N ALA A 69 -0.23 -7.49 10.44
CA ALA A 69 -0.45 -6.06 10.52
C ALA A 69 -1.90 -5.73 10.92
N ALA A 70 -2.90 -6.43 10.36
CA ALA A 70 -4.30 -6.27 10.75
C ALA A 70 -4.53 -6.62 12.23
N LYS A 71 -3.98 -7.75 12.71
CA LYS A 71 -4.07 -8.16 14.12
C LYS A 71 -3.40 -7.15 15.05
N ALA A 72 -2.20 -6.69 14.70
CA ALA A 72 -1.45 -5.73 15.48
C ALA A 72 -2.18 -4.37 15.56
N GLU A 73 -2.78 -3.92 14.46
CA GLU A 73 -3.54 -2.67 14.44
C GLU A 73 -4.78 -2.77 15.32
N ALA A 74 -5.57 -3.83 15.19
CA ALA A 74 -6.75 -4.04 16.01
C ALA A 74 -6.43 -4.05 17.52
N GLY A 75 -5.29 -4.63 17.89
CA GLY A 75 -4.82 -4.69 19.30
C GLY A 75 -4.49 -3.32 19.91
N LYS A 76 -4.37 -2.26 19.11
CA LYS A 76 -4.15 -0.89 19.61
C LYS A 76 -5.42 -0.25 20.17
N TYR A 77 -6.59 -0.75 19.81
CA TYR A 77 -7.89 -0.14 20.12
C TYR A 77 -8.70 -0.99 21.10
N SER A 78 -9.01 -0.43 22.26
CA SER A 78 -9.86 -1.11 23.26
C SER A 78 -11.32 -1.25 22.83
N ASP A 79 -11.74 -0.51 21.83
CA ASP A 79 -13.09 -0.53 21.27
C ASP A 79 -13.22 -1.40 19.99
N VAL A 80 -12.17 -2.16 19.62
CA VAL A 80 -12.20 -3.10 18.50
C VAL A 80 -12.17 -4.55 19.02
N GLU A 81 -13.11 -5.36 18.55
CA GLU A 81 -13.07 -6.81 18.64
C GLU A 81 -12.81 -7.39 17.25
N LEU A 82 -11.64 -7.97 17.04
CA LEU A 82 -11.26 -8.60 15.77
C LEU A 82 -11.57 -10.09 15.77
N ARG A 83 -12.37 -10.53 14.81
CA ARG A 83 -12.65 -11.95 14.53
C ARG A 83 -11.94 -12.35 13.25
N VAL A 84 -10.86 -13.12 13.40
CA VAL A 84 -10.06 -13.60 12.27
C VAL A 84 -10.47 -15.03 11.95
N VAL A 85 -10.79 -15.30 10.68
CA VAL A 85 -10.95 -16.66 10.18
C VAL A 85 -9.62 -17.19 9.64
N GLU A 86 -9.47 -18.51 9.58
CA GLU A 86 -8.29 -19.12 8.98
C GLU A 86 -8.19 -18.76 7.50
N GLY A 87 -7.00 -18.35 7.06
CA GLY A 87 -6.74 -17.98 5.66
C GLY A 87 -6.90 -19.17 4.73
N THR A 88 -7.47 -18.94 3.55
CA THR A 88 -7.74 -19.99 2.57
C THR A 88 -7.55 -19.52 1.14
N ASN A 89 -7.01 -20.40 0.29
CA ASN A 89 -6.94 -20.22 -1.16
C ASN A 89 -8.12 -20.89 -1.89
N ASP A 90 -9.14 -21.35 -1.13
CA ASP A 90 -10.41 -21.85 -1.67
C ASP A 90 -11.46 -20.72 -1.66
N VAL A 91 -11.87 -20.30 -2.86
CA VAL A 91 -12.88 -19.25 -3.07
C VAL A 91 -14.20 -19.57 -2.37
N ASN A 92 -14.68 -20.82 -2.43
CA ASN A 92 -15.95 -21.21 -1.84
C ASN A 92 -15.90 -21.19 -0.32
N LEU A 93 -14.78 -21.64 0.24
CA LEU A 93 -14.58 -21.55 1.69
C LEU A 93 -14.52 -20.10 2.14
N GLN A 94 -13.82 -19.21 1.40
CA GLN A 94 -13.77 -17.80 1.74
C GLN A 94 -15.14 -17.12 1.64
N ILE A 95 -15.96 -17.46 0.63
CA ILE A 95 -17.36 -17.02 0.54
C ILE A 95 -18.14 -17.45 1.80
N SER A 96 -18.03 -18.71 2.20
CA SER A 96 -18.72 -19.25 3.38
C SER A 96 -18.28 -18.56 4.68
N GLN A 97 -17.01 -18.20 4.80
CA GLN A 97 -16.47 -17.41 5.92
C GLN A 97 -17.10 -16.03 5.99
N VAL A 98 -17.21 -15.33 4.85
CA VAL A 98 -17.87 -14.02 4.77
C VAL A 98 -19.37 -14.14 5.11
N GLU A 99 -20.06 -15.19 4.65
CA GLU A 99 -21.45 -15.45 5.02
C GLU A 99 -21.63 -15.69 6.52
N THR A 100 -20.66 -16.34 7.17
CA THR A 100 -20.66 -16.49 8.64
C THR A 100 -20.58 -15.13 9.33
N PHE A 101 -19.72 -14.23 8.90
CA PHE A 101 -19.67 -12.86 9.43
C PHE A 101 -21.00 -12.10 9.24
N ILE A 102 -21.66 -12.30 8.07
CA ILE A 102 -22.97 -11.69 7.81
C ILE A 102 -24.01 -12.23 8.80
N ASN A 103 -24.06 -13.54 9.03
CA ASN A 103 -25.00 -14.20 9.95
C ASN A 103 -24.73 -13.78 11.40
N ASP A 104 -23.47 -13.61 11.79
CA ASP A 104 -23.03 -13.15 13.10
C ASP A 104 -23.27 -11.64 13.30
N LYS A 105 -23.69 -10.93 12.27
CA LYS A 105 -23.97 -9.49 12.29
C LYS A 105 -22.79 -8.66 12.81
N VAL A 106 -21.59 -8.94 12.32
CA VAL A 106 -20.43 -8.09 12.63
C VAL A 106 -20.68 -6.66 12.11
N ASP A 107 -20.04 -5.66 12.74
CA ASP A 107 -20.23 -4.26 12.32
C ASP A 107 -19.49 -3.94 11.00
N ALA A 108 -18.35 -4.59 10.79
CA ALA A 108 -17.56 -4.45 9.55
C ALA A 108 -16.87 -5.76 9.16
N ILE A 109 -16.53 -5.86 7.87
CA ILE A 109 -15.68 -6.93 7.32
C ILE A 109 -14.52 -6.26 6.59
N VAL A 110 -13.29 -6.63 6.96
CA VAL A 110 -12.07 -6.32 6.21
C VAL A 110 -11.73 -7.56 5.40
N LEU A 111 -11.79 -7.45 4.09
CA LEU A 111 -11.68 -8.57 3.16
C LEU A 111 -10.56 -8.35 2.15
N LEU A 112 -9.52 -9.17 2.22
CA LEU A 112 -8.59 -9.41 1.14
C LEU A 112 -9.10 -10.65 0.40
N PRO A 113 -9.73 -10.52 -0.78
CA PRO A 113 -10.28 -11.68 -1.47
C PRO A 113 -9.17 -12.50 -2.13
N PHE A 114 -9.33 -13.83 -2.17
CA PHE A 114 -8.48 -14.68 -3.00
C PHE A 114 -8.69 -14.34 -4.49
N ASP A 115 -9.96 -14.14 -4.87
CA ASP A 115 -10.36 -13.64 -6.20
C ASP A 115 -11.42 -12.53 -6.02
N GLY A 116 -11.11 -11.33 -6.49
CA GLY A 116 -11.96 -10.15 -6.33
C GLY A 116 -13.31 -10.29 -7.03
N ALA A 117 -13.33 -10.83 -8.24
CA ALA A 117 -14.55 -11.05 -9.03
C ALA A 117 -15.47 -12.05 -8.33
N ALA A 118 -14.93 -13.19 -7.93
CA ALA A 118 -15.69 -14.25 -7.28
C ALA A 118 -16.26 -13.85 -5.91
N LEU A 119 -15.56 -13.00 -5.14
CA LEU A 119 -16.01 -12.54 -3.83
C LEU A 119 -16.95 -11.31 -3.91
N THR A 120 -17.05 -10.65 -5.07
CA THR A 120 -17.92 -9.48 -5.26
C THR A 120 -19.38 -9.73 -4.84
N PRO A 121 -20.06 -10.84 -5.22
CA PRO A 121 -21.45 -11.08 -4.86
C PRO A 121 -21.68 -11.16 -3.34
N VAL A 122 -20.82 -11.85 -2.60
CA VAL A 122 -20.97 -11.97 -1.13
C VAL A 122 -20.63 -10.67 -0.42
N ALA A 123 -19.68 -9.88 -0.93
CA ALA A 123 -19.37 -8.55 -0.43
C ALA A 123 -20.56 -7.58 -0.63
N LEU A 124 -21.21 -7.60 -1.80
CA LEU A 124 -22.47 -6.86 -2.04
C LEU A 124 -23.59 -7.30 -1.08
N LYS A 125 -23.69 -8.61 -0.78
CA LYS A 125 -24.65 -9.14 0.21
C LYS A 125 -24.38 -8.57 1.61
N ALA A 126 -23.11 -8.49 2.02
CA ALA A 126 -22.70 -7.88 3.29
C ALA A 126 -23.06 -6.39 3.35
N MET A 127 -22.71 -5.62 2.31
CA MET A 127 -23.04 -4.19 2.22
C MET A 127 -24.57 -3.97 2.27
N LYS A 128 -25.34 -4.79 1.56
CA LYS A 128 -26.83 -4.74 1.59
C LYS A 128 -27.40 -5.08 2.96
N ALA A 129 -26.73 -5.91 3.74
CA ALA A 129 -27.10 -6.22 5.12
C ALA A 129 -26.74 -5.11 6.12
N GLY A 130 -26.14 -3.99 5.66
CA GLY A 130 -25.73 -2.86 6.49
C GLY A 130 -24.37 -3.06 7.16
N ILE A 131 -23.59 -4.07 6.76
CA ILE A 131 -22.23 -4.33 7.25
C ILE A 131 -21.24 -3.52 6.42
N THR A 132 -20.40 -2.74 7.08
CA THR A 132 -19.33 -1.99 6.40
C THR A 132 -18.26 -2.93 5.85
N VAL A 133 -18.08 -2.98 4.53
CA VAL A 133 -17.00 -3.77 3.89
C VAL A 133 -15.84 -2.86 3.53
N ILE A 134 -14.64 -3.23 3.96
CA ILE A 134 -13.39 -2.65 3.48
C ILE A 134 -12.69 -3.71 2.64
N ASN A 135 -12.50 -3.41 1.36
CA ASN A 135 -11.73 -4.25 0.44
C ASN A 135 -10.25 -3.94 0.58
N VAL A 136 -9.42 -4.96 0.55
CA VAL A 136 -7.95 -4.82 0.64
C VAL A 136 -7.31 -5.53 -0.53
N ASP A 137 -6.33 -4.90 -1.16
CA ASP A 137 -5.43 -5.41 -2.18
C ASP A 137 -6.12 -5.85 -3.48
N ARG A 138 -6.80 -6.98 -3.51
CA ARG A 138 -7.45 -7.52 -4.70
C ARG A 138 -8.85 -6.95 -4.86
N GLN A 139 -9.01 -6.11 -5.87
CA GLN A 139 -10.20 -5.28 -6.05
C GLN A 139 -11.43 -6.09 -6.46
N PHE A 140 -12.59 -5.75 -5.89
CA PHE A 140 -13.88 -6.26 -6.37
C PHE A 140 -14.24 -5.67 -7.74
N ASP A 141 -15.01 -6.42 -8.54
CA ASP A 141 -15.54 -5.95 -9.83
C ASP A 141 -16.58 -4.84 -9.70
N SER A 142 -17.22 -4.72 -8.54
CA SER A 142 -18.23 -3.72 -8.29
C SER A 142 -17.77 -2.68 -7.26
N PRO A 143 -17.84 -1.39 -7.61
CA PRO A 143 -17.51 -0.33 -6.67
C PRO A 143 -18.51 -0.23 -5.49
N PHE A 144 -19.65 -0.91 -5.55
CA PHE A 144 -20.65 -0.95 -4.48
C PHE A 144 -20.44 -2.09 -3.49
N ALA A 145 -19.48 -2.99 -3.77
CA ALA A 145 -19.17 -4.14 -2.91
C ALA A 145 -18.36 -3.75 -1.66
N ALA A 146 -17.82 -2.55 -1.62
CA ALA A 146 -17.09 -2.03 -0.47
C ALA A 146 -17.43 -0.56 -0.18
N ARG A 147 -17.35 -0.17 1.10
CA ARG A 147 -17.41 1.23 1.53
C ARG A 147 -16.11 1.96 1.19
N SER A 148 -14.99 1.28 1.35
CA SER A 148 -13.66 1.78 1.01
C SER A 148 -12.77 0.63 0.54
N THR A 149 -11.79 0.97 -0.31
CA THR A 149 -10.80 0.03 -0.83
C THR A 149 -9.39 0.56 -0.53
N VAL A 150 -8.52 -0.30 0.00
CA VAL A 150 -7.10 -0.01 0.22
C VAL A 150 -6.29 -0.83 -0.77
N LEU A 151 -5.50 -0.16 -1.60
CA LEU A 151 -4.69 -0.76 -2.65
C LEU A 151 -3.22 -0.35 -2.53
N GLY A 152 -2.31 -1.19 -2.98
CA GLY A 152 -1.00 -0.74 -3.41
C GLY A 152 -1.07 -0.20 -4.84
N ASP A 153 -0.22 0.75 -5.18
CA ASP A 153 -0.08 1.28 -6.55
C ASP A 153 0.63 0.26 -7.44
N ASN A 154 -0.13 -0.67 -8.00
CA ASN A 154 0.40 -1.74 -8.85
C ASN A 154 0.99 -1.21 -10.16
N HIS A 155 0.30 -0.27 -10.81
CA HIS A 155 0.83 0.36 -12.02
C HIS A 155 2.10 1.15 -11.71
N GLY A 156 2.09 1.98 -10.68
CA GLY A 156 3.25 2.74 -10.22
C GLY A 156 4.41 1.86 -9.77
N MET A 157 4.14 0.66 -9.22
CA MET A 157 5.16 -0.34 -8.92
C MET A 157 5.93 -0.76 -10.18
N GLY A 158 5.20 -1.04 -11.28
CA GLY A 158 5.80 -1.34 -12.58
C GLY A 158 6.57 -0.15 -13.16
N VAL A 159 6.00 1.05 -13.09
CA VAL A 159 6.66 2.29 -13.54
C VAL A 159 7.95 2.52 -12.75
N SER A 160 7.92 2.35 -11.44
CA SER A 160 9.09 2.53 -10.56
C SER A 160 10.22 1.55 -10.90
N ALA A 161 9.91 0.27 -11.09
CA ALA A 161 10.88 -0.75 -11.50
C ALA A 161 11.49 -0.45 -12.88
N GLY A 162 10.64 -0.14 -13.86
CA GLY A 162 11.08 0.17 -15.22
C GLY A 162 11.93 1.43 -15.28
N THR A 163 11.56 2.49 -14.56
CA THR A 163 12.33 3.73 -14.48
C THR A 163 13.73 3.48 -13.91
N TYR A 164 13.82 2.72 -12.82
CA TYR A 164 15.11 2.34 -12.25
C TYR A 164 16.00 1.56 -13.25
N ILE A 165 15.41 0.60 -13.96
CA ILE A 165 16.13 -0.18 -14.99
C ILE A 165 16.58 0.73 -16.12
N CYS A 166 15.73 1.64 -16.60
CA CYS A 166 16.09 2.64 -17.62
C CYS A 166 17.29 3.50 -17.21
N GLU A 167 17.32 3.96 -15.96
CA GLU A 167 18.43 4.74 -15.44
C GLU A 167 19.76 3.95 -15.41
N LYS A 168 19.69 2.69 -14.97
CA LYS A 168 20.87 1.80 -14.91
C LYS A 168 21.38 1.37 -16.28
N LEU A 169 20.48 1.24 -17.27
CA LEU A 169 20.82 0.82 -18.64
C LEU A 169 20.89 1.99 -19.62
N LYS A 170 21.01 3.22 -19.12
CA LYS A 170 21.08 4.43 -19.96
C LYS A 170 22.14 4.32 -21.06
N GLY A 171 21.73 4.57 -22.32
CA GLY A 171 22.60 4.47 -23.48
C GLY A 171 22.77 3.06 -24.07
N ARG A 172 22.07 2.06 -23.52
CA ARG A 172 22.11 0.66 -23.99
C ARG A 172 20.80 0.28 -24.69
N SER A 173 20.61 0.73 -25.91
CA SER A 173 19.39 0.45 -26.71
C SER A 173 19.23 -1.05 -27.08
N ASP A 174 20.29 -1.84 -26.96
CA ASP A 174 20.34 -3.30 -27.20
C ASP A 174 20.12 -4.13 -25.93
N ALA A 175 19.83 -3.49 -24.81
CA ALA A 175 19.68 -4.18 -23.53
C ALA A 175 18.49 -5.15 -23.55
N VAL A 176 18.70 -6.33 -22.98
CA VAL A 176 17.71 -7.39 -22.86
C VAL A 176 17.14 -7.36 -21.45
N VAL A 177 15.89 -6.95 -21.31
CA VAL A 177 15.19 -6.86 -20.04
C VAL A 177 14.19 -8.00 -19.92
N ALA A 178 14.24 -8.71 -18.80
CA ALA A 178 13.31 -9.79 -18.49
C ALA A 178 12.37 -9.42 -17.35
N GLU A 179 11.19 -10.04 -17.35
CA GLU A 179 10.16 -9.90 -16.33
C GLU A 179 9.78 -11.27 -15.78
N ILE A 180 9.81 -11.43 -14.46
CA ILE A 180 9.23 -12.57 -13.75
C ILE A 180 8.00 -12.03 -13.02
N ALA A 181 6.85 -12.19 -13.66
CA ALA A 181 5.57 -11.68 -13.18
C ALA A 181 4.99 -12.58 -12.06
N GLY A 182 3.93 -12.10 -11.41
CA GLY A 182 3.12 -12.90 -10.50
C GLY A 182 2.03 -13.68 -11.24
N ILE A 183 0.94 -14.01 -10.54
CA ILE A 183 -0.22 -14.72 -11.07
C ILE A 183 -0.87 -13.92 -12.20
N ASP A 184 -0.78 -14.40 -13.43
CA ASP A 184 -1.19 -13.68 -14.64
C ASP A 184 -2.69 -13.34 -14.73
N SER A 185 -3.54 -14.14 -14.10
CA SER A 185 -4.98 -13.88 -14.08
C SER A 185 -5.39 -12.71 -13.20
N LEU A 186 -4.52 -12.24 -12.29
CA LEU A 186 -4.85 -11.16 -11.38
C LEU A 186 -4.67 -9.79 -12.06
N PRO A 187 -5.66 -8.88 -11.94
CA PRO A 187 -5.55 -7.51 -12.44
C PRO A 187 -4.30 -6.78 -11.93
N LEU A 188 -3.93 -6.98 -10.67
CA LEU A 188 -2.73 -6.36 -10.09
C LEU A 188 -1.44 -6.75 -10.84
N THR A 189 -1.32 -8.00 -11.30
CA THR A 189 -0.16 -8.46 -12.07
C THR A 189 -0.14 -7.81 -13.46
N GLN A 190 -1.31 -7.69 -14.08
CA GLN A 190 -1.46 -7.04 -15.39
C GLN A 190 -1.13 -5.55 -15.32
N ASP A 191 -1.58 -4.85 -14.27
CA ASP A 191 -1.25 -3.43 -14.04
C ASP A 191 0.25 -3.22 -13.81
N ARG A 192 0.89 -4.09 -13.02
CA ARG A 192 2.36 -4.09 -12.82
C ARG A 192 3.09 -4.23 -14.16
N SER A 193 2.76 -5.25 -14.95
CA SER A 193 3.37 -5.48 -16.26
C SER A 193 3.14 -4.32 -17.22
N LYS A 194 1.96 -3.72 -17.20
CA LYS A 194 1.62 -2.54 -18.01
C LYS A 194 2.49 -1.34 -17.66
N GLY A 195 2.55 -0.96 -16.38
CA GLY A 195 3.38 0.15 -15.91
C GLY A 195 4.86 -0.07 -16.22
N PHE A 196 5.34 -1.31 -16.10
CA PHE A 196 6.71 -1.68 -16.44
C PHE A 196 7.01 -1.49 -17.93
N ALA A 197 6.14 -2.01 -18.79
CA ALA A 197 6.30 -1.87 -20.24
C ALA A 197 6.26 -0.40 -20.68
N GLU A 198 5.37 0.43 -20.10
CA GLU A 198 5.28 1.86 -20.38
C GLU A 198 6.57 2.60 -19.99
N ALA A 199 7.10 2.31 -18.79
CA ALA A 199 8.34 2.94 -18.33
C ALA A 199 9.54 2.56 -19.23
N LEU A 200 9.68 1.28 -19.59
CA LEU A 200 10.74 0.83 -20.51
C LEU A 200 10.61 1.49 -21.88
N ALA A 201 9.40 1.61 -22.43
CA ALA A 201 9.18 2.24 -23.73
C ALA A 201 9.62 3.72 -23.74
N ASN A 202 9.46 4.44 -22.62
CA ASN A 202 9.89 5.84 -22.49
C ASN A 202 11.43 6.02 -22.61
N CYS A 203 12.20 4.96 -22.39
CA CYS A 203 13.66 4.98 -22.58
C CYS A 203 14.15 4.15 -23.80
N GLY A 204 13.22 3.73 -24.66
CA GLY A 204 13.54 2.96 -25.87
C GLY A 204 13.85 1.48 -25.63
N LEU A 205 13.54 0.95 -24.44
CA LEU A 205 13.66 -0.45 -24.10
C LEU A 205 12.29 -1.16 -24.16
N LYS A 206 12.29 -2.47 -24.01
CA LYS A 206 11.07 -3.30 -23.93
C LYS A 206 11.32 -4.54 -23.11
N VAL A 207 10.25 -5.15 -22.63
CA VAL A 207 10.30 -6.51 -22.08
C VAL A 207 10.64 -7.50 -23.21
N SER A 208 11.79 -8.14 -23.12
CA SER A 208 12.29 -9.08 -24.12
C SER A 208 11.90 -10.52 -23.82
N ASN A 209 11.78 -10.86 -22.55
CA ASN A 209 11.39 -12.17 -22.06
C ASN A 209 10.47 -11.99 -20.85
N ARG A 210 9.37 -12.73 -20.80
CA ARG A 210 8.43 -12.71 -19.69
C ARG A 210 8.02 -14.12 -19.33
N VAL A 211 8.02 -14.40 -18.02
CA VAL A 211 7.47 -15.63 -17.42
C VAL A 211 6.60 -15.24 -16.23
N ALA A 212 5.67 -16.10 -15.86
CA ALA A 212 4.80 -15.90 -14.69
C ALA A 212 5.12 -16.92 -13.60
N ALA A 213 4.87 -16.55 -12.35
CA ALA A 213 5.01 -17.35 -11.15
C ALA A 213 3.78 -17.14 -10.24
N GLU A 214 3.75 -17.76 -9.06
CA GLU A 214 2.59 -17.74 -8.16
C GLU A 214 2.89 -17.05 -6.82
N PHE A 215 3.84 -16.12 -6.78
CA PHE A 215 4.32 -15.43 -5.58
C PHE A 215 4.97 -16.34 -4.53
N THR A 216 5.19 -17.63 -4.84
CA THR A 216 5.82 -18.60 -3.94
C THR A 216 7.27 -18.90 -4.34
N VAL A 217 8.10 -19.33 -3.39
CA VAL A 217 9.51 -19.68 -3.60
C VAL A 217 9.65 -20.73 -4.70
N GLU A 218 8.89 -21.83 -4.64
CA GLU A 218 8.96 -22.93 -5.60
C GLU A 218 8.63 -22.50 -7.03
N SER A 219 7.55 -21.73 -7.18
CA SER A 219 7.14 -21.24 -8.51
C SER A 219 8.13 -20.23 -9.09
N GLY A 220 8.70 -19.37 -8.23
CA GLY A 220 9.75 -18.42 -8.61
C GLY A 220 11.02 -19.12 -9.09
N GLU A 221 11.49 -20.17 -8.37
CA GLU A 221 12.64 -20.96 -8.79
C GLU A 221 12.43 -21.62 -10.15
N LYS A 222 11.28 -22.27 -10.36
CA LYS A 222 10.92 -22.91 -11.62
C LYS A 222 10.83 -21.91 -12.78
N ALA A 223 10.15 -20.79 -12.58
CA ALA A 223 10.00 -19.75 -13.60
C ALA A 223 11.37 -19.15 -13.98
N ALA A 224 12.22 -18.84 -13.01
CA ALA A 224 13.56 -18.32 -13.25
C ALA A 224 14.46 -19.33 -13.95
N ALA A 225 14.45 -20.60 -13.55
CA ALA A 225 15.23 -21.65 -14.21
C ALA A 225 14.86 -21.76 -15.71
N ASN A 226 13.58 -21.74 -16.04
CA ASN A 226 13.09 -21.76 -17.42
C ASN A 226 13.53 -20.50 -18.19
N LEU A 227 13.40 -19.32 -17.58
CA LEU A 227 13.82 -18.05 -18.19
C LEU A 227 15.33 -18.06 -18.48
N LEU A 228 16.15 -18.46 -17.51
CA LEU A 228 17.62 -18.48 -17.64
C LEU A 228 18.11 -19.48 -18.68
N GLN A 229 17.39 -20.59 -18.86
CA GLN A 229 17.66 -21.57 -19.91
C GLN A 229 17.28 -21.04 -21.31
N ALA A 230 16.14 -20.38 -21.43
CA ALA A 230 15.63 -19.88 -22.71
C ALA A 230 16.35 -18.61 -23.19
N ALA A 231 16.70 -17.69 -22.29
CA ALA A 231 17.32 -16.39 -22.61
C ALA A 231 18.84 -16.46 -22.52
N ARG A 232 19.53 -16.45 -23.68
CA ARG A 232 21.01 -16.50 -23.73
C ARG A 232 21.69 -15.26 -23.16
N LYS A 233 21.05 -14.10 -23.26
CA LYS A 233 21.51 -12.81 -22.73
C LYS A 233 20.38 -12.19 -21.90
N ILE A 234 20.71 -11.65 -20.76
CA ILE A 234 19.87 -10.80 -19.93
C ILE A 234 20.75 -9.69 -19.37
N ASP A 235 20.25 -8.46 -19.32
CA ASP A 235 20.94 -7.32 -18.74
C ASP A 235 20.29 -6.86 -17.43
N ALA A 236 18.96 -7.04 -17.30
CA ALA A 236 18.22 -6.78 -16.08
C ALA A 236 17.01 -7.71 -15.97
N ILE A 237 16.62 -8.04 -14.74
CA ILE A 237 15.40 -8.76 -14.42
C ILE A 237 14.58 -7.89 -13.45
N TRP A 238 13.27 -7.72 -13.72
CA TRP A 238 12.32 -7.31 -12.69
C TRP A 238 11.52 -8.54 -12.25
N ASN A 239 11.52 -8.80 -10.96
CA ASN A 239 10.76 -9.84 -10.30
C ASN A 239 9.67 -9.19 -9.44
N HIS A 240 8.39 -9.55 -9.67
CA HIS A 240 7.24 -8.85 -9.10
C HIS A 240 7.10 -8.97 -7.58
N ASP A 241 7.78 -9.95 -6.97
CA ASP A 241 7.60 -10.26 -5.55
C ASP A 241 8.86 -10.86 -4.93
N ASP A 242 9.25 -10.39 -3.74
CA ASP A 242 10.48 -10.81 -3.07
C ASP A 242 10.38 -12.22 -2.47
N ASP A 243 9.17 -12.72 -2.14
CA ASP A 243 8.98 -14.09 -1.67
C ASP A 243 9.27 -15.08 -2.81
N GLN A 244 8.67 -14.89 -4.00
CA GLN A 244 9.09 -15.66 -5.18
C GLN A 244 10.55 -15.40 -5.55
N GLY A 245 11.07 -14.19 -5.25
CA GLY A 245 12.45 -13.76 -5.45
C GLY A 245 13.48 -14.61 -4.71
N VAL A 246 13.11 -15.23 -3.59
CA VAL A 246 13.98 -16.21 -2.91
C VAL A 246 14.28 -17.39 -3.85
N GLY A 247 13.26 -17.94 -4.49
CA GLY A 247 13.41 -19.02 -5.49
C GLY A 247 14.15 -18.54 -6.74
N VAL A 248 13.85 -17.34 -7.23
CA VAL A 248 14.56 -16.72 -8.36
C VAL A 248 16.06 -16.63 -8.08
N THR A 249 16.42 -16.17 -6.88
CA THR A 249 17.83 -16.08 -6.46
C THR A 249 18.51 -17.45 -6.39
N ALA A 250 17.80 -18.48 -5.92
CA ALA A 250 18.29 -19.85 -5.93
C ALA A 250 18.57 -20.35 -7.36
N ALA A 251 17.63 -20.14 -8.30
CA ALA A 251 17.82 -20.50 -9.70
C ALA A 251 19.00 -19.75 -10.36
N ILE A 252 19.17 -18.46 -10.08
CA ILE A 252 20.31 -17.67 -10.56
C ILE A 252 21.63 -18.28 -10.06
N LYS A 253 21.73 -18.57 -8.77
CA LYS A 253 22.91 -19.19 -8.17
C LYS A 253 23.20 -20.56 -8.80
N ASN A 254 22.17 -21.41 -9.01
CA ASN A 254 22.32 -22.73 -9.60
C ASN A 254 22.76 -22.67 -11.06
N SER A 255 22.35 -21.65 -11.81
CA SER A 255 22.75 -21.44 -13.21
C SER A 255 24.18 -20.94 -13.38
N GLY A 256 24.79 -20.39 -12.32
CA GLY A 256 26.12 -19.75 -12.38
C GLY A 256 26.15 -18.42 -13.14
N ARG A 257 25.00 -17.87 -13.54
CA ARG A 257 24.88 -16.61 -14.28
C ARG A 257 24.95 -15.41 -13.36
N SER A 258 25.65 -14.36 -13.77
CA SER A 258 25.88 -13.15 -12.96
C SER A 258 26.00 -11.87 -13.79
N GLU A 259 25.68 -11.93 -15.09
CA GLU A 259 25.86 -10.82 -16.03
C GLU A 259 24.77 -9.74 -15.95
N PHE A 260 23.73 -9.93 -15.15
CA PHE A 260 22.61 -9.03 -15.00
C PHE A 260 22.41 -8.60 -13.53
N PHE A 261 21.66 -7.56 -13.33
CA PHE A 261 21.12 -7.19 -12.02
C PHE A 261 19.62 -7.45 -11.94
N MET A 262 19.10 -7.52 -10.71
CA MET A 262 17.69 -7.74 -10.43
C MET A 262 17.09 -6.58 -9.64
N VAL A 263 15.84 -6.25 -9.98
CA VAL A 263 14.93 -5.43 -9.19
C VAL A 263 13.89 -6.36 -8.60
N GLY A 264 13.75 -6.36 -7.29
CA GLY A 264 12.72 -7.11 -6.57
C GLY A 264 11.39 -6.37 -6.49
N GLY A 265 10.45 -6.96 -5.80
CA GLY A 265 9.12 -6.40 -5.52
C GLY A 265 8.63 -6.80 -4.14
N ALA A 266 7.68 -6.02 -3.62
CA ALA A 266 7.11 -6.09 -2.28
C ALA A 266 7.96 -5.49 -1.15
N GLY A 267 9.30 -5.49 -1.23
CA GLY A 267 10.14 -4.81 -0.26
C GLY A 267 10.39 -5.62 1.02
N SER A 268 10.83 -6.89 0.88
CA SER A 268 11.14 -7.73 2.03
C SER A 268 12.47 -7.36 2.71
N ALA A 269 12.59 -7.69 3.98
CA ALA A 269 13.75 -7.37 4.79
C ALA A 269 15.02 -8.12 4.34
N ASN A 270 14.89 -9.37 3.93
CA ASN A 270 16.01 -10.16 3.42
C ASN A 270 16.55 -9.58 2.11
N VAL A 271 15.70 -9.17 1.16
CA VAL A 271 16.15 -8.50 -0.07
C VAL A 271 16.74 -7.12 0.24
N MET A 272 16.15 -6.36 1.15
CA MET A 272 16.73 -5.08 1.59
C MET A 272 18.12 -5.23 2.25
N ARG A 273 18.33 -6.30 3.02
CA ARG A 273 19.67 -6.60 3.58
C ARG A 273 20.69 -6.96 2.49
N GLU A 274 20.29 -7.70 1.46
CA GLU A 274 21.15 -8.00 0.29
C GLU A 274 21.51 -6.71 -0.46
N ILE A 275 20.53 -5.83 -0.72
CA ILE A 275 20.74 -4.52 -1.35
C ILE A 275 21.71 -3.67 -0.52
N LYS A 276 21.53 -3.62 0.81
CA LYS A 276 22.41 -2.88 1.72
C LYS A 276 23.84 -3.41 1.69
N ALA A 277 24.01 -4.72 1.70
CA ALA A 277 25.31 -5.39 1.64
C ALA A 277 25.95 -5.31 0.26
N ASP A 278 25.19 -5.04 -0.79
CA ASP A 278 25.61 -4.95 -2.19
C ASP A 278 26.39 -6.19 -2.68
N ASN A 279 25.99 -7.38 -2.20
CA ASN A 279 26.70 -8.63 -2.41
C ASN A 279 25.94 -9.67 -3.25
N GLY A 280 24.77 -9.31 -3.79
CA GLY A 280 23.93 -10.18 -4.61
C GLY A 280 23.47 -9.54 -5.92
N SER A 281 22.56 -10.22 -6.58
CA SER A 281 21.95 -9.75 -7.84
C SER A 281 20.97 -8.60 -7.64
N HIS A 282 20.32 -8.50 -6.49
CA HIS A 282 19.39 -7.41 -6.18
C HIS A 282 20.13 -6.08 -6.03
N LYS A 283 19.73 -5.10 -6.83
CA LYS A 283 20.21 -3.71 -6.72
C LYS A 283 19.12 -2.74 -6.27
N ALA A 284 17.88 -3.16 -6.34
CA ALA A 284 16.72 -2.46 -5.82
C ALA A 284 15.58 -3.43 -5.53
N THR A 285 14.60 -3.00 -4.75
CA THR A 285 13.27 -3.59 -4.66
C THR A 285 12.23 -2.48 -4.64
N VAL A 286 11.04 -2.73 -5.18
CA VAL A 286 9.93 -1.78 -5.12
C VAL A 286 8.99 -2.19 -4.00
N VAL A 287 8.77 -1.29 -3.03
CA VAL A 287 7.90 -1.60 -1.88
C VAL A 287 6.45 -1.75 -2.33
N TYR A 288 5.81 -2.80 -1.87
CA TYR A 288 4.37 -2.99 -1.90
C TYR A 288 3.88 -3.12 -0.47
N PRO A 289 3.22 -2.10 0.09
CA PRO A 289 2.99 -2.03 1.53
C PRO A 289 2.15 -3.18 2.08
N SER A 290 2.69 -3.98 2.99
CA SER A 290 1.94 -5.02 3.73
C SER A 290 1.07 -4.43 4.85
N THR A 291 1.15 -3.11 5.09
CA THR A 291 0.31 -2.39 6.06
C THR A 291 -1.14 -2.23 5.63
N GLN A 292 -1.50 -2.58 4.40
CA GLN A 292 -2.88 -2.47 3.88
C GLN A 292 -3.92 -3.14 4.81
N GLY A 293 -3.56 -4.27 5.44
CA GLY A 293 -4.44 -4.93 6.42
C GLY A 293 -4.70 -4.06 7.66
N ALA A 294 -3.67 -3.39 8.18
CA ALA A 294 -3.79 -2.44 9.28
C ALA A 294 -4.63 -1.22 8.89
N ASP A 295 -4.38 -0.66 7.70
CA ASP A 295 -5.17 0.45 7.17
C ASP A 295 -6.64 0.07 6.99
N GLY A 296 -6.91 -1.16 6.54
CA GLY A 296 -8.27 -1.72 6.45
C GLY A 296 -8.98 -1.77 7.80
N ILE A 297 -8.32 -2.23 8.86
CA ILE A 297 -8.87 -2.25 10.23
C ILE A 297 -9.18 -0.83 10.72
N ARG A 298 -8.25 0.12 10.53
CA ARG A 298 -8.44 1.51 10.92
C ARG A 298 -9.61 2.15 10.20
N LEU A 299 -9.71 1.98 8.88
CA LEU A 299 -10.81 2.50 8.08
C LEU A 299 -12.16 1.88 8.46
N ALA A 300 -12.22 0.56 8.73
CA ALA A 300 -13.41 -0.11 9.20
C ALA A 300 -13.91 0.48 10.53
N ARG A 301 -13.00 0.64 11.51
CA ARG A 301 -13.31 1.26 12.80
C ARG A 301 -13.86 2.69 12.63
N LEU A 302 -13.17 3.52 11.84
CA LEU A 302 -13.58 4.91 11.61
C LEU A 302 -14.93 4.98 10.92
N ALA A 303 -15.14 4.19 9.85
CA ALA A 303 -16.39 4.19 9.09
C ALA A 303 -17.60 3.78 9.93
N VAL A 304 -17.47 2.74 10.76
CA VAL A 304 -18.54 2.27 11.67
C VAL A 304 -18.84 3.30 12.77
N GLN A 305 -17.83 4.04 13.21
CA GLN A 305 -17.98 5.09 14.23
C GLN A 305 -18.40 6.46 13.66
N GLY A 306 -18.57 6.59 12.33
CA GLY A 306 -18.89 7.86 11.68
C GLY A 306 -17.77 8.90 11.82
N LYS A 307 -16.52 8.47 11.85
CA LYS A 307 -15.33 9.32 11.92
C LYS A 307 -14.62 9.41 10.57
N SER A 308 -13.87 10.49 10.37
CA SER A 308 -13.01 10.70 9.19
C SER A 308 -11.55 10.40 9.49
N LEU A 309 -10.68 10.48 8.49
CA LEU A 309 -9.24 10.60 8.69
C LEU A 309 -8.96 12.00 9.25
N GLY A 310 -8.41 12.08 10.46
CA GLY A 310 -8.34 13.33 11.25
C GLY A 310 -7.60 14.50 10.59
N ASP A 311 -6.68 14.19 9.67
CA ASP A 311 -5.89 15.22 8.96
C ASP A 311 -6.48 15.61 7.59
N LEU A 312 -7.61 15.01 7.21
CA LEU A 312 -8.33 15.36 5.99
C LEU A 312 -9.53 16.26 6.30
N VAL A 313 -9.85 17.17 5.37
CA VAL A 313 -11.03 18.05 5.47
C VAL A 313 -12.34 17.27 5.31
N GLU A 314 -12.30 16.13 4.61
CA GLU A 314 -13.46 15.27 4.41
C GLU A 314 -13.95 14.68 5.74
N VAL A 315 -15.28 14.70 5.94
CA VAL A 315 -15.92 14.23 7.18
C VAL A 315 -16.10 12.71 7.26
N GLU A 316 -15.83 12.01 6.17
CA GLU A 316 -15.93 10.55 6.09
C GLU A 316 -14.60 9.95 5.58
N VAL A 317 -14.41 8.64 5.82
CA VAL A 317 -13.27 7.94 5.22
C VAL A 317 -13.36 7.93 3.70
N PRO A 318 -12.24 8.06 2.98
CA PRO A 318 -12.22 8.08 1.52
C PRO A 318 -12.72 6.76 0.94
N ARG A 319 -13.21 6.80 -0.30
CA ARG A 319 -13.67 5.62 -1.01
C ARG A 319 -12.52 4.69 -1.42
N GLN A 320 -11.36 5.26 -1.71
CA GLN A 320 -10.14 4.52 -2.08
C GLN A 320 -8.92 5.19 -1.47
N VAL A 321 -8.03 4.36 -0.97
CA VAL A 321 -6.68 4.73 -0.53
C VAL A 321 -5.70 3.90 -1.37
N GLU A 322 -4.85 4.58 -2.12
CA GLU A 322 -3.82 3.95 -2.93
C GLU A 322 -2.44 4.28 -2.36
N LEU A 323 -1.70 3.25 -1.99
CA LEU A 323 -0.43 3.39 -1.28
C LEU A 323 0.73 3.40 -2.27
N TYR A 324 1.57 4.43 -2.17
CA TYR A 324 2.73 4.64 -3.04
C TYR A 324 3.72 3.46 -2.99
N ALA A 325 4.32 3.15 -4.15
CA ALA A 325 5.30 2.08 -4.37
C ALA A 325 6.73 2.64 -4.59
N PRO A 326 7.47 2.99 -3.53
CA PRO A 326 8.82 3.56 -3.65
C PRO A 326 9.85 2.51 -4.04
N VAL A 327 10.87 2.95 -4.80
CA VAL A 327 12.07 2.14 -5.06
C VAL A 327 13.01 2.24 -3.87
N VAL A 328 13.40 1.09 -3.33
CA VAL A 328 14.43 0.97 -2.30
C VAL A 328 15.73 0.55 -2.95
N THR A 329 16.76 1.34 -2.72
CA THR A 329 18.13 1.13 -3.20
C THR A 329 19.11 1.17 -2.02
N LYS A 330 20.38 0.94 -2.27
CA LYS A 330 21.42 1.02 -1.24
C LYS A 330 21.45 2.38 -0.52
N GLU A 331 21.11 3.46 -1.23
CA GLU A 331 21.17 4.83 -0.72
C GLU A 331 20.05 5.15 0.29
N ASN A 332 18.91 4.44 0.20
CA ASN A 332 17.75 4.77 1.04
C ASN A 332 17.21 3.58 1.87
N VAL A 333 17.86 2.41 1.79
CA VAL A 333 17.38 1.16 2.42
C VAL A 333 17.21 1.29 3.94
N ASP A 334 18.04 2.08 4.61
CA ASP A 334 17.96 2.27 6.07
C ASP A 334 16.65 2.93 6.52
N ARG A 335 15.98 3.64 5.64
CA ARG A 335 14.66 4.22 5.90
C ARG A 335 13.55 3.16 5.91
N TYR A 336 13.63 2.16 5.04
CA TYR A 336 12.56 1.20 4.80
C TYR A 336 12.74 -0.13 5.55
N LEU A 337 13.97 -0.56 5.75
CA LEU A 337 14.30 -1.82 6.41
C LEU A 337 13.62 -2.03 7.80
N PRO A 338 13.46 -1.00 8.65
CA PRO A 338 12.80 -1.19 9.96
C PRO A 338 11.31 -1.58 9.89
N THR A 339 10.65 -1.38 8.75
CA THR A 339 9.23 -1.68 8.55
C THR A 339 8.99 -2.79 7.52
N ALA A 340 10.07 -3.38 6.99
CA ALA A 340 10.00 -4.45 6.03
C ALA A 340 9.56 -5.78 6.67
N PHE A 341 8.85 -6.59 5.91
CA PHE A 341 8.47 -7.94 6.34
C PHE A 341 9.57 -8.96 6.01
N GLU A 342 9.54 -10.12 6.65
CA GLU A 342 10.44 -11.23 6.33
C GLU A 342 9.81 -12.14 5.25
N SER A 343 10.58 -12.48 4.21
CA SER A 343 10.21 -13.47 3.16
C SER A 343 10.58 -14.87 3.58
#